data_b6051471d9af90cf963d8582e9a4d3f6
#
_entry.id   b6051471d9af90cf963d8582e9a4d3f6
#
_cell.length_a   1.000
_cell.length_b   1.000
_cell.length_c   1.000
_cell.angle_alpha   90.00
_cell.angle_beta   90.00
_cell.angle_gamma   90.00
#
_symmetry.space_group_name_H-M   'P 1'
#
loop_
_entity.id
_entity.type
_entity.pdbx_description
1 polymer ?
#
loop_
_entity_poly.entity_id
_entity_poly.type
_entity_poly.pdbx_seq_one_letter_code
_entity_poly.pdbx_strand_id
1 'polypeptide(L)'
;MDDVWYHTKSKQVIVIDYKSQANRRELTQRNYLSDVYHESYKIQLNVYAYLLQNMGFDVYPKGYFFVCNADRDEDGFYGKMNFEEAIIPYQLEYSNIESMILEMHSLMNSSMVPDSNIACENCAYARQRNSLGV
;
A
#
# COMPACT_ATOMS: atom_id res chain seq x y z
N MET A 1 -3.76 4.64 -8.52
CA MET A 1 -3.29 3.57 -9.41
C MET A 1 -2.41 4.22 -10.44
N ASP A 2 -1.17 3.76 -10.52
CA ASP A 2 -0.18 4.46 -11.34
C ASP A 2 -0.14 3.91 -12.75
N ASP A 3 -0.44 2.60 -12.93
CA ASP A 3 -0.47 1.97 -14.23
C ASP A 3 -1.41 0.75 -14.27
N VAL A 4 -1.80 0.35 -15.46
CA VAL A 4 -2.58 -0.86 -15.75
C VAL A 4 -1.90 -1.62 -16.87
N TRP A 5 -1.42 -2.81 -16.58
CA TRP A 5 -0.87 -3.69 -17.60
C TRP A 5 -1.93 -4.67 -18.12
N TYR A 6 -1.68 -5.22 -19.28
CA TYR A 6 -2.59 -6.17 -19.89
C TYR A 6 -1.93 -7.54 -20.05
N HIS A 7 -2.53 -8.55 -19.44
CA HIS A 7 -2.07 -9.92 -19.57
C HIS A 7 -2.61 -10.53 -20.87
N THR A 8 -1.80 -10.58 -21.90
CA THR A 8 -2.22 -10.93 -23.28
C THR A 8 -2.80 -12.34 -23.43
N LYS A 9 -2.34 -13.30 -22.62
CA LYS A 9 -2.82 -14.69 -22.67
C LYS A 9 -4.21 -14.86 -22.05
N SER A 10 -4.43 -14.33 -20.86
CA SER A 10 -5.73 -14.42 -20.16
C SER A 10 -6.68 -13.28 -20.50
N LYS A 11 -6.21 -12.24 -21.20
CA LYS A 11 -6.97 -11.03 -21.55
C LYS A 11 -7.49 -10.23 -20.34
N GLN A 12 -6.75 -10.28 -19.24
CA GLN A 12 -7.06 -9.63 -17.99
C GLN A 12 -6.23 -8.36 -17.79
N VAL A 13 -6.77 -7.41 -17.02
CA VAL A 13 -6.04 -6.22 -16.59
C VAL A 13 -5.27 -6.51 -15.31
N ILE A 14 -4.07 -5.98 -15.18
CA ILE A 14 -3.19 -6.13 -14.03
C ILE A 14 -3.00 -4.78 -13.37
N VAL A 15 -3.25 -4.69 -12.07
CA VAL A 15 -3.04 -3.47 -11.28
C VAL A 15 -1.56 -3.32 -10.95
N ILE A 16 -0.99 -2.16 -11.26
CA ILE A 16 0.40 -1.81 -10.95
C ILE A 16 0.42 -0.53 -10.11
N ASP A 17 1.29 -0.52 -9.12
CA ASP A 17 1.50 0.64 -8.27
C ASP A 17 3.01 0.88 -8.07
N TYR A 18 3.47 2.10 -8.38
CA TYR A 18 4.88 2.48 -8.29
C TYR A 18 5.21 2.97 -6.90
N LYS A 19 6.26 2.44 -6.32
CA LYS A 19 6.72 2.83 -4.99
C LYS A 19 8.20 3.19 -5.01
N SER A 20 8.54 4.27 -4.35
CA SER A 20 9.92 4.66 -4.10
C SER A 20 10.24 4.57 -2.62
N GLN A 21 11.41 4.10 -2.30
CA GLN A 21 11.91 4.02 -0.93
C GLN A 21 13.44 4.17 -0.90
N ALA A 22 14.01 4.28 0.29
CA ALA A 22 15.44 4.21 0.54
C ALA A 22 15.66 3.33 1.79
N ASN A 23 15.58 2.02 1.61
CA ASN A 23 15.69 1.04 2.68
C ASN A 23 16.96 0.21 2.50
N ARG A 24 17.69 -0.06 3.61
CA ARG A 24 18.87 -0.94 3.60
C ARG A 24 18.54 -2.43 3.57
N ARG A 25 17.27 -2.76 3.81
CA ARG A 25 16.81 -4.14 3.77
C ARG A 25 16.77 -4.62 2.32
N GLU A 26 17.29 -5.81 2.06
CA GLU A 26 17.22 -6.42 0.74
C GLU A 26 15.80 -6.40 0.17
N LEU A 27 15.66 -5.96 -1.07
CA LEU A 27 14.37 -5.79 -1.75
C LEU A 27 13.88 -7.14 -2.30
N THR A 28 13.33 -7.98 -1.42
CA THR A 28 12.68 -9.24 -1.77
C THR A 28 11.18 -9.16 -1.56
N GLN A 29 10.42 -10.01 -2.26
CA GLN A 29 8.97 -10.10 -2.04
C GLN A 29 8.63 -10.33 -0.56
N ARG A 30 9.35 -11.24 0.10
CA ARG A 30 9.12 -11.55 1.52
C ARG A 30 9.33 -10.32 2.41
N ASN A 31 10.48 -9.66 2.26
CA ASN A 31 10.82 -8.50 3.08
C ASN A 31 9.85 -7.35 2.86
N TYR A 32 9.48 -7.11 1.59
CA TYR A 32 8.58 -6.03 1.22
C TYR A 32 7.16 -6.27 1.76
N LEU A 33 6.59 -7.46 1.52
CA LEU A 33 5.23 -7.77 1.94
C LEU A 33 5.06 -8.02 3.45
N SER A 34 6.14 -8.30 4.20
CA SER A 34 6.08 -8.47 5.66
C SER A 34 6.24 -7.15 6.43
N ASP A 35 6.50 -6.05 5.76
CA ASP A 35 6.65 -4.75 6.40
C ASP A 35 5.27 -4.20 6.79
N VAL A 36 5.10 -3.87 8.06
CA VAL A 36 3.83 -3.35 8.60
C VAL A 36 3.43 -2.02 7.97
N TYR A 37 4.40 -1.20 7.56
CA TYR A 37 4.13 0.07 6.86
C TYR A 37 3.59 -0.13 5.44
N HIS A 38 3.76 -1.32 4.85
CA HIS A 38 3.26 -1.64 3.52
C HIS A 38 1.84 -2.25 3.52
N GLU A 39 1.22 -2.45 4.69
CA GLU A 39 -0.16 -2.95 4.77
C GLU A 39 -1.15 -2.01 4.04
N SER A 40 -0.97 -0.70 4.18
CA SER A 40 -1.77 0.29 3.47
C SER A 40 -1.63 0.19 1.94
N TYR A 41 -0.46 -0.19 1.44
CA TYR A 41 -0.24 -0.39 -0.01
C TYR A 41 -0.97 -1.61 -0.54
N LYS A 42 -1.05 -2.69 0.25
CA LYS A 42 -1.83 -3.88 -0.11
C LYS A 42 -3.32 -3.55 -0.19
N ILE A 43 -3.84 -2.81 0.79
CA ILE A 43 -5.23 -2.32 0.77
C ILE A 43 -5.46 -1.45 -0.46
N GLN A 44 -4.53 -0.58 -0.81
CA GLN A 44 -4.60 0.29 -1.99
C GLN A 44 -4.73 -0.53 -3.29
N LEU A 45 -3.90 -1.57 -3.50
CA LEU A 45 -4.01 -2.45 -4.66
C LEU A 45 -5.37 -3.20 -4.69
N ASN A 46 -5.84 -3.67 -3.54
CA ASN A 46 -7.12 -4.34 -3.44
C ASN A 46 -8.29 -3.41 -3.79
N VAL A 47 -8.26 -2.15 -3.34
CA VAL A 47 -9.25 -1.14 -3.72
C VAL A 47 -9.24 -0.88 -5.23
N TYR A 48 -8.07 -0.77 -5.84
CA TYR A 48 -7.98 -0.57 -7.29
C TYR A 48 -8.53 -1.76 -8.07
N ALA A 49 -8.24 -2.99 -7.64
CA ALA A 49 -8.77 -4.21 -8.24
C ALA A 49 -10.32 -4.26 -8.13
N TYR A 50 -10.86 -3.94 -6.95
CA TYR A 50 -12.29 -3.85 -6.69
C TYR A 50 -12.97 -2.83 -7.63
N LEU A 51 -12.39 -1.64 -7.77
CA LEU A 51 -12.92 -0.59 -8.65
C LEU A 51 -12.92 -1.02 -10.11
N LEU A 52 -11.81 -1.59 -10.61
CA LEU A 52 -11.72 -2.07 -11.99
C LEU A 52 -12.72 -3.18 -12.27
N GLN A 53 -12.91 -4.11 -11.32
CA GLN A 53 -13.91 -5.17 -11.47
C GLN A 53 -15.34 -4.59 -11.55
N ASN A 54 -15.67 -3.61 -10.71
CA ASN A 54 -16.98 -2.95 -10.75
C ASN A 54 -17.19 -2.11 -12.02
N MET A 55 -16.12 -1.70 -12.67
CA MET A 55 -16.16 -1.07 -14.00
C MET A 55 -16.32 -2.08 -15.15
N GLY A 56 -16.36 -3.37 -14.86
CA GLY A 56 -16.56 -4.44 -15.83
C GLY A 56 -15.28 -5.01 -16.43
N PHE A 57 -14.11 -4.69 -15.88
CA PHE A 57 -12.86 -5.31 -16.30
C PHE A 57 -12.66 -6.67 -15.64
N ASP A 58 -12.09 -7.62 -16.37
CA ASP A 58 -11.61 -8.88 -15.82
C ASP A 58 -10.21 -8.66 -15.24
N VAL A 59 -10.09 -8.71 -13.90
CA VAL A 59 -8.87 -8.37 -13.18
C VAL A 59 -8.04 -9.62 -12.93
N TYR A 60 -6.75 -9.56 -13.27
CA TYR A 60 -5.80 -10.64 -13.00
C TYR A 60 -5.64 -10.82 -11.47
N PRO A 61 -5.56 -12.07 -10.96
CA PRO A 61 -5.59 -12.31 -9.52
C PRO A 61 -4.37 -11.80 -8.75
N LYS A 62 -3.33 -11.32 -9.45
CA LYS A 62 -2.16 -10.68 -8.84
C LYS A 62 -2.03 -9.24 -9.31
N GLY A 63 -1.79 -8.34 -8.37
CA GLY A 63 -1.26 -7.01 -8.64
C GLY A 63 0.25 -6.97 -8.39
N TYR A 64 0.90 -5.87 -8.76
CA TYR A 64 2.34 -5.74 -8.59
C TYR A 64 2.70 -4.37 -8.05
N PHE A 65 3.68 -4.34 -7.15
CA PHE A 65 4.40 -3.14 -6.81
C PHE A 65 5.67 -3.09 -7.67
N PHE A 66 5.84 -2.02 -8.42
CA PHE A 66 7.13 -1.69 -9.03
C PHE A 66 7.88 -0.79 -8.06
N VAL A 67 8.91 -1.33 -7.43
CA VAL A 67 9.61 -0.67 -6.33
C VAL A 67 10.97 -0.20 -6.80
N CYS A 68 11.24 1.10 -6.63
CA CYS A 68 12.55 1.70 -6.81
C CYS A 68 13.15 2.00 -5.43
N ASN A 69 14.20 1.28 -5.05
CA ASN A 69 14.89 1.44 -3.77
C ASN A 69 16.18 2.24 -3.99
N ALA A 70 16.22 3.47 -3.51
CA ALA A 70 17.40 4.31 -3.64
C ALA A 70 18.55 3.78 -2.78
N ASP A 71 19.74 3.73 -3.35
CA ASP A 71 20.96 3.50 -2.59
C ASP A 71 21.25 4.72 -1.72
N ARG A 72 21.20 4.53 -0.40
CA ARG A 72 21.44 5.55 0.60
C ARG A 72 22.82 5.47 1.26
N ASP A 73 23.64 4.52 0.87
CA ASP A 73 24.96 4.30 1.44
C ASP A 73 26.09 4.93 0.60
N GLU A 74 25.72 5.68 -0.45
CA GLU A 74 26.62 6.52 -1.21
C GLU A 74 27.16 7.69 -0.37
N ASP A 75 28.44 7.98 -0.49
CA ASP A 75 29.14 9.03 0.28
C ASP A 75 28.58 10.46 0.04
N GLY A 76 27.84 10.67 -1.05
CA GLY A 76 27.22 11.94 -1.36
C GLY A 76 26.43 11.94 -2.66
N PHE A 77 25.60 12.98 -2.80
CA PHE A 77 24.87 13.22 -4.04
C PHE A 77 25.72 14.00 -5.03
N TYR A 78 26.25 13.31 -6.04
CA TYR A 78 27.06 13.91 -7.12
C TYR A 78 26.24 14.15 -8.40
N GLY A 79 24.97 14.55 -8.26
CA GLY A 79 24.05 14.73 -9.38
C GLY A 79 23.49 13.42 -9.92
N LYS A 80 23.66 12.30 -9.20
CA LYS A 80 23.19 10.97 -9.59
C LYS A 80 22.68 10.21 -8.37
N MET A 81 21.54 9.52 -8.54
CA MET A 81 21.03 8.54 -7.58
C MET A 81 21.02 7.16 -8.24
N ASN A 82 21.53 6.15 -7.54
CA ASN A 82 21.43 4.77 -7.94
C ASN A 82 20.21 4.13 -7.29
N PHE A 83 19.51 3.27 -8.03
CA PHE A 83 18.33 2.55 -7.56
C PHE A 83 18.48 1.05 -7.83
N GLU A 84 18.03 0.25 -6.88
CA GLU A 84 17.66 -1.14 -7.10
C GLU A 84 16.17 -1.18 -7.44
N GLU A 85 15.79 -1.89 -8.51
CA GLU A 85 14.41 -2.00 -8.96
C GLU A 85 13.91 -3.43 -8.83
N ALA A 86 12.69 -3.61 -8.36
CA ALA A 86 12.06 -4.91 -8.29
C ALA A 86 10.56 -4.84 -8.60
N ILE A 87 10.05 -5.89 -9.22
CA ILE A 87 8.62 -6.13 -9.41
C ILE A 87 8.16 -7.13 -8.37
N ILE A 88 7.39 -6.67 -7.40
CA ILE A 88 6.92 -7.46 -6.26
C ILE A 88 5.48 -7.92 -6.52
N PRO A 89 5.23 -9.22 -6.76
CA PRO A 89 3.88 -9.74 -6.94
C PRO A 89 3.14 -9.79 -5.60
N TYR A 90 1.87 -9.39 -5.61
CA TYR A 90 0.95 -9.48 -4.49
C TYR A 90 -0.33 -10.18 -4.91
N GLN A 91 -0.78 -11.18 -4.12
CA GLN A 91 -2.06 -11.83 -4.34
C GLN A 91 -3.19 -10.90 -3.92
N LEU A 92 -4.05 -10.52 -4.85
CA LEU A 92 -5.16 -9.61 -4.57
C LEU A 92 -6.24 -10.29 -3.73
N GLU A 93 -6.74 -9.57 -2.70
CA GLU A 93 -7.78 -10.00 -1.77
C GLU A 93 -8.79 -8.87 -1.58
N TYR A 94 -9.69 -8.69 -2.55
CA TYR A 94 -10.60 -7.53 -2.57
C TYR A 94 -12.07 -7.88 -2.36
N SER A 95 -12.40 -9.11 -2.02
CA SER A 95 -13.79 -9.54 -1.78
C SER A 95 -14.45 -8.83 -0.58
N ASN A 96 -13.67 -8.35 0.36
CA ASN A 96 -14.13 -7.66 1.57
C ASN A 96 -14.07 -6.13 1.48
N ILE A 97 -13.61 -5.56 0.36
CA ILE A 97 -13.42 -4.10 0.24
C ILE A 97 -14.74 -3.35 0.39
N GLU A 98 -15.83 -3.83 -0.20
CA GLU A 98 -17.13 -3.20 -0.08
C GLU A 98 -17.61 -3.14 1.38
N SER A 99 -17.52 -4.24 2.13
CA SER A 99 -17.90 -4.26 3.55
C SER A 99 -17.04 -3.32 4.38
N MET A 100 -15.73 -3.26 4.12
CA MET A 100 -14.84 -2.31 4.79
C MET A 100 -15.23 -0.86 4.53
N ILE A 101 -15.57 -0.51 3.30
CA ILE A 101 -16.03 0.85 2.95
C ILE A 101 -17.34 1.19 3.67
N LEU A 102 -18.29 0.25 3.72
CA LEU A 102 -19.57 0.46 4.42
C LEU A 102 -19.38 0.60 5.92
N GLU A 103 -18.52 -0.18 6.54
CA GLU A 103 -18.15 -0.06 7.95
C GLU A 103 -17.51 1.30 8.26
N MET A 104 -16.56 1.73 7.44
CA MET A 104 -15.93 3.05 7.56
C MET A 104 -16.96 4.17 7.43
N HIS A 105 -17.84 4.08 6.43
CA HIS A 105 -18.91 5.06 6.24
C HIS A 105 -19.86 5.12 7.45
N SER A 106 -20.26 3.96 7.98
CA SER A 106 -21.11 3.87 9.18
C SER A 106 -20.43 4.50 10.39
N LEU A 107 -19.15 4.20 10.59
CA LEU A 107 -18.36 4.76 11.69
C LEU A 107 -18.22 6.28 11.61
N MET A 108 -17.93 6.81 10.42
CA MET A 108 -17.79 8.25 10.18
C MET A 108 -19.09 9.03 10.40
N ASN A 109 -20.25 8.37 10.24
CA ASN A 109 -21.57 8.97 10.48
C ASN A 109 -22.15 8.66 11.87
N SER A 110 -21.39 7.99 12.72
CA SER A 110 -21.78 7.71 14.10
C SER A 110 -21.33 8.84 15.04
N SER A 111 -21.98 8.93 16.20
CA SER A 111 -21.52 9.82 17.29
C SER A 111 -20.43 9.18 18.16
N MET A 112 -20.08 7.92 17.91
CA MET A 112 -19.07 7.19 18.67
C MET A 112 -17.68 7.47 18.10
N VAL A 113 -16.73 7.79 18.98
CA VAL A 113 -15.30 7.85 18.64
C VAL A 113 -14.73 6.45 18.80
N PRO A 114 -14.15 5.85 17.74
CA PRO A 114 -13.57 4.52 17.85
C PRO A 114 -12.36 4.51 18.76
N ASP A 115 -12.11 3.37 19.39
CA ASP A 115 -10.89 3.17 20.16
C ASP A 115 -9.65 3.32 19.28
N SER A 116 -8.63 3.97 19.82
CA SER A 116 -7.38 4.13 19.08
C SER A 116 -6.64 2.80 18.98
N ASN A 117 -6.14 2.48 17.78
CA ASN A 117 -5.26 1.34 17.61
C ASN A 117 -4.01 1.49 18.49
N ILE A 118 -3.69 0.46 19.28
CA ILE A 118 -2.55 0.46 20.20
C ILE A 118 -1.19 0.65 19.49
N ALA A 119 -1.09 0.19 18.24
CA ALA A 119 0.10 0.34 17.40
C ALA A 119 0.13 1.66 16.60
N CYS A 120 -0.89 2.52 16.73
CA CYS A 120 -0.94 3.78 16.01
C CYS A 120 -0.04 4.84 16.65
N GLU A 121 1.07 5.17 15.99
CA GLU A 121 2.04 6.19 16.46
C GLU A 121 1.40 7.58 16.57
N ASN A 122 0.51 7.96 15.64
CA ASN A 122 -0.22 9.23 15.70
C ASN A 122 -1.13 9.30 16.92
N CYS A 123 -1.83 8.21 17.25
CA CYS A 123 -2.66 8.15 18.45
C CYS A 123 -1.81 8.16 19.73
N ALA A 124 -0.64 7.52 19.72
CA ALA A 124 0.30 7.55 20.84
C ALA A 124 0.83 8.97 21.06
N TYR A 125 1.22 9.65 20.01
CA TYR A 125 1.64 11.06 20.05
C TYR A 125 0.54 11.97 20.60
N ALA A 126 -0.69 11.84 20.09
CA ALA A 126 -1.81 12.65 20.56
C ALA A 126 -2.10 12.44 22.06
N ARG A 127 -2.07 11.19 22.54
CA ARG A 127 -2.23 10.89 23.98
C ARG A 127 -1.12 11.51 24.81
N GLN A 128 0.13 11.38 24.37
CA GLN A 128 1.29 11.93 25.08
C GLN A 128 1.22 13.46 25.14
N ARG A 129 0.87 14.11 24.03
CA ARG A 129 0.71 15.58 24.00
C ARG A 129 -0.39 16.06 24.93
N ASN A 130 -1.55 15.40 24.94
CA ASN A 130 -2.65 15.73 25.84
C ASN A 130 -2.25 15.60 27.32
N SER A 131 -1.40 14.62 27.67
CA SER A 131 -0.89 14.45 29.04
C SER A 131 0.03 15.58 29.50
N LEU A 132 0.61 16.33 28.57
CA LEU A 132 1.47 17.48 28.85
C LEU A 132 0.68 18.80 28.97
N GLY A 133 -0.65 18.77 28.76
CA GLY A 133 -1.51 19.96 28.89
C GLY A 133 -1.29 21.02 27.81
N VAL A 134 -0.80 20.63 26.64
CA VAL A 134 -0.51 21.52 25.50
C VAL A 134 -1.48 21.23 24.36
#